data_5af398d43ee8a47f6647f376fe8cef05
#
_entry.id   5af398d43ee8a47f6647f376fe8cef05
#
_cell.length_a   1.000
_cell.length_b   1.000
_cell.length_c   1.000
_cell.angle_alpha   90.00
_cell.angle_beta   90.00
_cell.angle_gamma   90.00
#
_symmetry.space_group_name_H-M   'P 1'
#
loop_
_entity.id
_entity.type
_entity.pdbx_description
1 polymer ?
#
loop_
_entity_poly.entity_id
_entity_poly.type
_entity_poly.pdbx_seq_one_letter_code
_entity_poly.pdbx_strand_id
1 'polypeptide(L)'
;MSRKSAHSISGGSDTFLQHFGILRRGFVNQYAPEPEIVKQINAYKPDFLYMNKSEFMRICLYCKQNHVELEKPKFYCPTGEKIDDTARKLFAEILGPGIIDSYGTAETGAAMVRLFDSEEYTVHNDSFVVNIYDEKNRPAKEGNIVVTPLYKTDLPLINYAIGDKGTCEVRDGVRYITSVQGRMNDFFRYETGEVTTFFEIAPIIAHCEDILQMRFIQETYHKIHIQCVHNIAESKLTKEEVEKDMTAKLNAKFKHPFEIEYEWMDSIPPDKNGKLRM
;
A
#
# COMPACT_ATOMS: atom_id res chain seq x y z
N MET A 1 -2.63 -16.18 -8.82
CA MET A 1 -1.44 -16.59 -8.05
C MET A 1 -1.44 -15.80 -6.75
N SER A 2 -1.43 -16.45 -5.60
CA SER A 2 -1.47 -15.79 -4.30
C SER A 2 -0.18 -16.09 -3.53
N ARG A 3 0.08 -15.29 -2.53
CA ARG A 3 1.30 -15.29 -1.72
C ARG A 3 1.31 -16.45 -0.72
N LYS A 4 2.46 -17.13 -0.52
CA LYS A 4 2.77 -17.90 0.71
C LYS A 4 3.86 -17.17 1.48
N SER A 5 3.61 -16.88 2.74
CA SER A 5 4.71 -16.52 3.66
C SER A 5 5.55 -17.76 3.95
N ALA A 6 6.84 -17.60 4.24
CA ALA A 6 7.73 -18.70 4.59
C ALA A 6 7.25 -19.55 5.80
N HIS A 7 6.30 -19.04 6.57
CA HIS A 7 5.70 -19.72 7.73
C HIS A 7 4.40 -20.47 7.41
N SER A 8 3.85 -20.37 6.21
CA SER A 8 2.64 -21.10 5.79
C SER A 8 2.93 -22.09 4.68
N ILE A 9 3.96 -22.92 4.86
CA ILE A 9 4.21 -24.10 4.03
C ILE A 9 3.33 -25.27 4.51
N SER A 10 2.14 -25.04 4.96
CA SER A 10 1.13 -26.09 4.98
C SER A 10 0.46 -26.07 3.61
N GLY A 11 0.75 -27.05 2.80
CA GLY A 11 0.06 -27.24 1.54
C GLY A 11 -1.43 -27.28 1.81
N GLY A 12 -2.15 -26.21 1.43
CA GLY A 12 -3.56 -26.33 1.25
C GLY A 12 -3.73 -27.42 0.21
N SER A 13 -4.39 -28.54 0.56
CA SER A 13 -4.74 -29.56 -0.40
C SER A 13 -5.51 -28.88 -1.52
N ASP A 14 -5.10 -29.12 -2.77
CA ASP A 14 -5.88 -28.71 -3.91
C ASP A 14 -7.29 -29.24 -3.74
N THR A 15 -8.28 -28.39 -3.85
CA THR A 15 -9.66 -28.85 -3.80
C THR A 15 -9.95 -29.68 -5.05
N PHE A 16 -10.92 -30.59 -4.98
CA PHE A 16 -11.37 -31.43 -6.11
C PHE A 16 -11.54 -30.59 -7.41
N LEU A 17 -12.11 -29.38 -7.31
CA LEU A 17 -12.30 -28.48 -8.44
C LEU A 17 -10.98 -27.97 -9.06
N GLN A 18 -9.94 -27.81 -8.28
CA GLN A 18 -8.62 -27.36 -8.75
C GLN A 18 -7.91 -28.41 -9.61
N HIS A 19 -8.17 -29.69 -9.36
CA HIS A 19 -7.69 -30.79 -10.21
C HIS A 19 -8.27 -30.73 -11.63
N PHE A 20 -9.48 -30.20 -11.78
CA PHE A 20 -10.12 -29.98 -13.09
C PHE A 20 -9.78 -28.60 -13.70
N GLY A 21 -8.83 -27.88 -13.14
CA GLY A 21 -8.43 -26.56 -13.65
C GLY A 21 -9.36 -25.41 -13.26
N ILE A 22 -10.38 -25.66 -12.41
CA ILE A 22 -11.33 -24.65 -11.94
C ILE A 22 -10.75 -23.97 -10.70
N LEU A 23 -10.69 -22.64 -10.70
CA LEU A 23 -10.14 -21.82 -9.60
C LEU A 23 -8.70 -22.23 -9.22
N ARG A 24 -7.87 -22.55 -10.21
CA ARG A 24 -6.47 -22.91 -9.96
C ARG A 24 -5.76 -21.81 -9.17
N ARG A 25 -5.00 -22.21 -8.16
CA ARG A 25 -4.19 -21.33 -7.33
C ARG A 25 -2.73 -21.71 -7.44
N GLY A 26 -1.87 -20.73 -7.74
CA GLY A 26 -0.43 -20.85 -7.63
C GLY A 26 0.07 -19.95 -6.51
N PHE A 27 1.20 -20.32 -5.91
CA PHE A 27 1.82 -19.55 -4.84
C PHE A 27 3.25 -19.19 -5.24
N VAL A 28 3.67 -17.99 -4.90
CA VAL A 28 5.05 -17.52 -5.07
C VAL A 28 5.66 -17.31 -3.70
N ASN A 29 6.92 -17.69 -3.56
CA ASN A 29 7.68 -17.32 -2.38
C ASN A 29 8.02 -15.82 -2.47
N GLN A 30 7.47 -15.02 -1.57
CA GLN A 30 7.70 -13.57 -1.54
C GLN A 30 9.16 -13.18 -1.28
N TYR A 31 9.96 -14.09 -0.71
CA TYR A 31 11.37 -13.87 -0.42
C TYR A 31 12.32 -14.40 -1.51
N ALA A 32 11.75 -14.97 -2.59
CA ALA A 32 12.57 -15.37 -3.72
C ALA A 32 13.09 -14.12 -4.47
N PRO A 33 14.24 -14.24 -5.14
CA PRO A 33 14.74 -13.20 -6.03
C PRO A 33 13.73 -12.85 -7.14
N GLU A 34 13.71 -11.59 -7.56
CA GLU A 34 12.78 -11.08 -8.57
C GLU A 34 12.80 -11.90 -9.88
N PRO A 35 13.98 -12.29 -10.40
CA PRO A 35 14.03 -13.13 -11.63
C PRO A 35 13.26 -14.44 -11.50
N GLU A 36 13.31 -15.05 -10.32
CA GLU A 36 12.61 -16.32 -10.05
C GLU A 36 11.10 -16.10 -9.97
N ILE A 37 10.67 -15.03 -9.29
CA ILE A 37 9.26 -14.65 -9.17
C ILE A 37 8.67 -14.36 -10.56
N VAL A 38 9.37 -13.56 -11.37
CA VAL A 38 8.96 -13.23 -12.74
C VAL A 38 8.85 -14.49 -13.60
N LYS A 39 9.84 -15.39 -13.54
CA LYS A 39 9.80 -16.68 -14.23
C LYS A 39 8.59 -17.51 -13.83
N GLN A 40 8.26 -17.55 -12.54
CA GLN A 40 7.10 -18.30 -12.05
C GLN A 40 5.77 -17.69 -12.53
N ILE A 41 5.64 -16.35 -12.50
CA ILE A 41 4.45 -15.65 -13.01
C ILE A 41 4.29 -15.91 -14.51
N ASN A 42 5.36 -15.74 -15.30
CA ASN A 42 5.35 -15.95 -16.75
C ASN A 42 5.01 -17.39 -17.14
N ALA A 43 5.48 -18.38 -16.36
CA ALA A 43 5.16 -19.78 -16.60
C ALA A 43 3.72 -20.15 -16.22
N TYR A 44 3.20 -19.54 -15.13
CA TYR A 44 1.85 -19.85 -14.63
C TYR A 44 0.75 -19.10 -15.40
N LYS A 45 1.03 -17.90 -15.92
CA LYS A 45 0.09 -17.00 -16.63
C LYS A 45 -1.19 -16.77 -15.86
N PRO A 46 -1.14 -16.11 -14.70
CA PRO A 46 -2.32 -15.93 -13.85
C PRO A 46 -3.30 -14.93 -14.46
N ASP A 47 -4.61 -15.20 -14.37
CA ASP A 47 -5.64 -14.18 -14.64
C ASP A 47 -5.71 -13.12 -13.55
N PHE A 48 -5.35 -13.49 -12.30
CA PHE A 48 -5.39 -12.61 -11.14
C PHE A 48 -4.13 -12.76 -10.28
N LEU A 49 -3.46 -11.64 -9.99
CA LEU A 49 -2.33 -11.56 -9.05
C LEU A 49 -2.75 -10.89 -7.76
N TYR A 50 -2.32 -11.45 -6.62
CA TYR A 50 -2.56 -10.89 -5.29
C TYR A 50 -1.27 -10.98 -4.48
N MET A 51 -0.71 -9.82 -4.14
CA MET A 51 0.54 -9.68 -3.37
C MET A 51 0.52 -8.37 -2.58
N ASN A 52 1.48 -8.14 -1.68
CA ASN A 52 1.67 -6.83 -1.08
C ASN A 52 2.09 -5.80 -2.15
N LYS A 53 1.77 -4.52 -1.92
CA LYS A 53 2.22 -3.41 -2.76
C LYS A 53 3.74 -3.42 -2.93
N SER A 54 4.49 -3.56 -1.84
CA SER A 54 5.96 -3.60 -1.86
C SER A 54 6.53 -4.70 -2.75
N GLU A 55 5.89 -5.86 -2.82
CA GLU A 55 6.30 -6.95 -3.72
C GLU A 55 6.02 -6.63 -5.18
N PHE A 56 4.86 -6.03 -5.48
CA PHE A 56 4.57 -5.53 -6.81
C PHE A 56 5.58 -4.46 -7.23
N MET A 57 5.91 -3.52 -6.34
CA MET A 57 6.92 -2.50 -6.60
C MET A 57 8.26 -3.13 -6.99
N ARG A 58 8.75 -4.07 -6.17
CA ARG A 58 10.03 -4.75 -6.39
C ARG A 58 10.09 -5.48 -7.73
N ILE A 59 9.02 -6.22 -8.06
CA ILE A 59 8.92 -6.97 -9.32
C ILE A 59 8.83 -6.02 -10.52
N CYS A 60 7.99 -4.99 -10.44
CA CYS A 60 7.81 -4.03 -11.53
C CYS A 60 9.08 -3.21 -11.78
N LEU A 61 9.79 -2.80 -10.71
CA LEU A 61 11.08 -2.13 -10.82
C LEU A 61 12.12 -3.03 -11.48
N TYR A 62 12.23 -4.28 -11.04
CA TYR A 62 13.12 -5.25 -11.67
C TYR A 62 12.83 -5.41 -13.18
N CYS A 63 11.56 -5.55 -13.55
CA CYS A 63 11.17 -5.69 -14.96
C CYS A 63 11.52 -4.43 -15.75
N LYS A 64 11.27 -3.24 -15.22
CA LYS A 64 11.58 -1.96 -15.86
C LYS A 64 13.10 -1.78 -16.06
N GLN A 65 13.87 -1.97 -14.99
CA GLN A 65 15.33 -1.77 -14.99
C GLN A 65 16.08 -2.76 -15.89
N ASN A 66 15.61 -4.00 -15.97
CA ASN A 66 16.27 -5.07 -16.72
C ASN A 66 15.60 -5.35 -18.06
N HIS A 67 14.60 -4.55 -18.47
CA HIS A 67 13.84 -4.74 -19.72
C HIS A 67 13.26 -6.15 -19.87
N VAL A 68 12.78 -6.72 -18.76
CA VAL A 68 12.18 -8.06 -18.71
C VAL A 68 10.67 -7.96 -18.83
N GLU A 69 10.09 -8.71 -19.77
CA GLU A 69 8.64 -8.77 -19.93
C GLU A 69 8.00 -9.62 -18.83
N LEU A 70 6.93 -9.10 -18.25
CA LEU A 70 6.07 -9.77 -17.30
C LEU A 70 4.72 -10.09 -17.94
N GLU A 71 4.27 -11.33 -17.80
CA GLU A 71 2.92 -11.74 -18.24
C GLU A 71 1.87 -10.88 -17.55
N LYS A 72 1.04 -10.19 -18.34
CA LYS A 72 0.03 -9.26 -17.84
C LYS A 72 -1.20 -10.01 -17.38
N PRO A 73 -1.53 -9.99 -16.08
CA PRO A 73 -2.79 -10.56 -15.59
C PRO A 73 -3.97 -9.71 -16.04
N LYS A 74 -5.17 -10.29 -16.09
CA LYS A 74 -6.39 -9.49 -16.32
C LYS A 74 -6.63 -8.51 -15.19
N PHE A 75 -6.38 -8.95 -13.95
CA PHE A 75 -6.52 -8.13 -12.75
C PHE A 75 -5.39 -8.41 -11.77
N TYR A 76 -5.05 -7.40 -10.98
CA TYR A 76 -4.09 -7.55 -9.89
C TYR A 76 -4.50 -6.67 -8.70
N CYS A 77 -4.22 -7.17 -7.51
CA CYS A 77 -4.62 -6.52 -6.26
C CYS A 77 -3.39 -6.34 -5.36
N PRO A 78 -2.75 -5.17 -5.39
CA PRO A 78 -1.78 -4.80 -4.37
C PRO A 78 -2.50 -4.62 -3.04
N THR A 79 -1.95 -5.18 -1.97
CA THR A 79 -2.58 -5.16 -0.65
C THR A 79 -1.61 -4.78 0.45
N GLY A 80 -2.16 -4.47 1.63
CA GLY A 80 -1.42 -4.30 2.86
C GLY A 80 -0.81 -2.90 3.07
N GLU A 81 -0.75 -2.10 2.02
CA GLU A 81 -0.14 -0.77 2.02
C GLU A 81 -0.95 0.17 1.10
N LYS A 82 -0.93 1.48 1.38
CA LYS A 82 -1.57 2.47 0.52
C LYS A 82 -0.90 2.50 -0.86
N ILE A 83 -1.69 2.51 -1.93
CA ILE A 83 -1.21 2.64 -3.29
C ILE A 83 -1.19 4.14 -3.64
N ASP A 84 0.01 4.69 -3.79
CA ASP A 84 0.23 6.06 -4.26
C ASP A 84 0.22 6.14 -5.80
N ASP A 85 0.18 7.36 -6.34
CA ASP A 85 0.07 7.57 -7.78
C ASP A 85 1.31 7.08 -8.53
N THR A 86 2.50 7.17 -7.95
CA THR A 86 3.74 6.67 -8.55
C THR A 86 3.70 5.16 -8.70
N ALA A 87 3.30 4.45 -7.64
CA ALA A 87 3.11 3.01 -7.70
C ALA A 87 2.03 2.62 -8.72
N ARG A 88 0.92 3.37 -8.76
CA ARG A 88 -0.18 3.12 -9.70
C ARG A 88 0.28 3.27 -11.15
N LYS A 89 1.04 4.32 -11.47
CA LYS A 89 1.62 4.54 -12.81
C LYS A 89 2.56 3.40 -13.20
N LEU A 90 3.49 3.01 -12.32
CA LEU A 90 4.43 1.92 -12.56
C LEU A 90 3.71 0.58 -12.77
N PHE A 91 2.71 0.28 -11.95
CA PHE A 91 1.92 -0.95 -12.10
C PHE A 91 1.14 -0.97 -13.42
N ALA A 92 0.52 0.15 -13.81
CA ALA A 92 -0.18 0.25 -15.08
C ALA A 92 0.75 0.06 -16.30
N GLU A 93 1.97 0.59 -16.23
CA GLU A 93 3.01 0.42 -17.25
C GLU A 93 3.38 -1.06 -17.44
N ILE A 94 3.67 -1.76 -16.34
CA ILE A 94 4.22 -3.13 -16.39
C ILE A 94 3.11 -4.19 -16.46
N LEU A 95 2.04 -4.04 -15.65
CA LEU A 95 0.99 -5.05 -15.47
C LEU A 95 -0.29 -4.74 -16.26
N GLY A 96 -0.41 -3.52 -16.80
CA GLY A 96 -1.61 -3.06 -17.47
C GLY A 96 -2.64 -2.41 -16.53
N PRO A 97 -3.83 -2.05 -17.02
CA PRO A 97 -4.77 -1.19 -16.28
C PRO A 97 -5.60 -1.91 -15.20
N GLY A 98 -5.53 -3.24 -15.09
CA GLY A 98 -6.44 -4.06 -14.29
C GLY A 98 -6.23 -4.02 -12.77
N ILE A 99 -5.85 -2.87 -12.19
CA ILE A 99 -5.63 -2.73 -10.75
C ILE A 99 -6.95 -2.78 -9.96
N ILE A 100 -6.96 -3.54 -8.88
CA ILE A 100 -8.02 -3.58 -7.88
C ILE A 100 -7.42 -3.16 -6.54
N ASP A 101 -7.80 -1.99 -6.05
CA ASP A 101 -7.34 -1.46 -4.78
C ASP A 101 -8.34 -1.85 -3.69
N SER A 102 -7.99 -2.88 -2.92
CA SER A 102 -8.84 -3.44 -1.88
C SER A 102 -8.40 -2.93 -0.51
N TYR A 103 -9.31 -2.27 0.20
CA TYR A 103 -9.05 -1.71 1.52
C TYR A 103 -9.76 -2.48 2.62
N GLY A 104 -9.00 -2.80 3.66
CA GLY A 104 -9.48 -3.48 4.85
C GLY A 104 -8.35 -3.84 5.80
N THR A 105 -8.70 -4.46 6.91
CA THR A 105 -7.75 -4.93 7.93
C THR A 105 -7.89 -6.43 8.16
N ALA A 106 -6.92 -7.04 8.84
CA ALA A 106 -7.00 -8.46 9.19
C ALA A 106 -8.21 -8.76 10.09
N GLU A 107 -8.57 -7.79 10.94
CA GLU A 107 -9.68 -7.91 11.88
C GLU A 107 -11.03 -7.83 11.19
N THR A 108 -11.19 -6.92 10.23
CA THR A 108 -12.48 -6.69 9.56
C THR A 108 -12.63 -7.43 8.23
N GLY A 109 -11.55 -7.73 7.54
CA GLY A 109 -11.56 -8.16 6.14
C GLY A 109 -11.60 -6.97 5.18
N ALA A 110 -11.73 -7.27 3.88
CA ALA A 110 -11.79 -6.27 2.81
C ALA A 110 -13.17 -5.61 2.77
N ALA A 111 -13.28 -4.40 3.34
CA ALA A 111 -14.55 -3.70 3.51
C ALA A 111 -14.97 -2.89 2.29
N MET A 112 -14.01 -2.43 1.50
CA MET A 112 -14.29 -1.59 0.34
C MET A 112 -13.24 -1.79 -0.76
N VAL A 113 -13.61 -1.43 -1.99
CA VAL A 113 -12.80 -1.61 -3.18
C VAL A 113 -12.84 -0.36 -4.06
N ARG A 114 -11.68 -0.01 -4.62
CA ARG A 114 -11.55 0.98 -5.70
C ARG A 114 -11.07 0.25 -6.95
N LEU A 115 -11.87 0.27 -7.99
CA LEU A 115 -11.55 -0.34 -9.26
C LEU A 115 -10.66 0.57 -10.12
N PHE A 116 -10.12 0.02 -11.18
CA PHE A 116 -9.17 0.69 -12.08
C PHE A 116 -9.74 1.96 -12.75
N ASP A 117 -11.06 2.03 -12.91
CA ASP A 117 -11.81 3.13 -13.55
C ASP A 117 -12.46 4.09 -12.55
N SER A 118 -12.15 3.96 -11.25
CA SER A 118 -12.72 4.76 -10.17
C SER A 118 -11.66 5.47 -9.35
N GLU A 119 -11.95 6.71 -8.97
CA GLU A 119 -11.15 7.48 -8.01
C GLU A 119 -11.57 7.22 -6.55
N GLU A 120 -12.71 6.56 -6.34
CA GLU A 120 -13.34 6.39 -5.04
C GLU A 120 -13.51 4.92 -4.67
N TYR A 121 -13.52 4.65 -3.37
CA TYR A 121 -13.83 3.33 -2.87
C TYR A 121 -15.34 3.12 -2.74
N THR A 122 -15.82 2.01 -3.28
CA THR A 122 -17.17 1.50 -3.06
C THR A 122 -17.16 0.53 -1.89
N VAL A 123 -18.10 0.69 -0.96
CA VAL A 123 -18.27 -0.21 0.18
C VAL A 123 -19.01 -1.48 -0.25
N HIS A 124 -18.57 -2.64 0.23
CA HIS A 124 -19.31 -3.90 0.08
C HIS A 124 -20.50 -3.93 1.04
N ASN A 125 -21.57 -3.18 0.72
CA ASN A 125 -22.72 -2.92 1.61
C ASN A 125 -23.54 -4.16 1.99
N ASP A 126 -23.41 -5.26 1.28
CA ASP A 126 -24.01 -6.56 1.59
C ASP A 126 -23.29 -7.26 2.77
N SER A 127 -22.05 -6.90 3.02
CA SER A 127 -21.19 -7.58 3.99
C SER A 127 -20.61 -6.65 5.05
N PHE A 128 -20.69 -5.33 4.84
CA PHE A 128 -20.09 -4.32 5.73
C PHE A 128 -20.93 -3.06 5.86
N VAL A 129 -20.87 -2.46 7.05
CA VAL A 129 -21.24 -1.06 7.26
C VAL A 129 -19.96 -0.28 7.51
N VAL A 130 -19.68 0.73 6.69
CA VAL A 130 -18.54 1.64 6.86
C VAL A 130 -19.07 3.04 7.16
N ASN A 131 -18.61 3.64 8.24
CA ASN A 131 -18.96 4.99 8.65
C ASN A 131 -17.72 5.83 8.88
N ILE A 132 -17.90 7.15 8.81
CA ILE A 132 -16.89 8.14 9.19
C ILE A 132 -17.42 8.89 10.41
N TYR A 133 -16.62 8.97 11.48
CA TYR A 133 -16.95 9.67 12.70
C TYR A 133 -15.90 10.73 13.05
N ASP A 134 -16.38 11.89 13.54
CA ASP A 134 -15.50 12.91 14.10
C ASP A 134 -14.91 12.47 15.46
N GLU A 135 -14.06 13.29 16.05
CA GLU A 135 -13.42 13.01 17.35
C GLU A 135 -14.41 12.97 18.53
N LYS A 136 -15.64 13.44 18.31
CA LYS A 136 -16.73 13.36 19.28
C LYS A 136 -17.67 12.18 19.02
N ASN A 137 -17.24 11.23 18.18
CA ASN A 137 -18.02 10.06 17.76
C ASN A 137 -19.38 10.41 17.09
N ARG A 138 -19.44 11.50 16.33
CA ARG A 138 -20.62 11.89 15.56
C ARG A 138 -20.37 11.60 14.08
N PRO A 139 -21.40 11.18 13.31
CA PRO A 139 -21.29 11.02 11.87
C PRO A 139 -20.76 12.29 11.21
N ALA A 140 -19.75 12.14 10.34
CA ALA A 140 -19.06 13.25 9.68
C ALA A 140 -18.69 12.88 8.24
N LYS A 141 -18.38 13.92 7.44
CA LYS A 141 -17.83 13.72 6.09
C LYS A 141 -16.34 13.39 6.12
N GLU A 142 -15.64 13.80 7.15
CA GLU A 142 -14.21 13.55 7.36
C GLU A 142 -13.98 13.14 8.82
N GLY A 143 -13.12 12.15 9.04
CA GLY A 143 -12.81 11.65 10.38
C GLY A 143 -12.32 10.22 10.39
N ASN A 144 -12.53 9.55 11.52
CA ASN A 144 -12.10 8.17 11.73
C ASN A 144 -13.00 7.20 10.95
N ILE A 145 -12.37 6.28 10.22
CA ILE A 145 -13.06 5.19 9.54
C ILE A 145 -13.41 4.12 10.58
N VAL A 146 -14.69 3.77 10.66
CA VAL A 146 -15.17 2.67 11.48
C VAL A 146 -15.89 1.65 10.61
N VAL A 147 -15.69 0.37 10.94
CA VAL A 147 -16.20 -0.74 10.13
C VAL A 147 -16.97 -1.71 11.00
N THR A 148 -18.12 -2.16 10.51
CA THR A 148 -18.90 -3.26 11.10
C THR A 148 -19.03 -4.37 10.07
N PRO A 149 -18.28 -5.48 10.19
CA PRO A 149 -18.50 -6.67 9.37
C PRO A 149 -19.80 -7.36 9.76
N LEU A 150 -20.71 -7.57 8.82
CA LEU A 150 -22.02 -8.18 9.07
C LEU A 150 -21.99 -9.71 9.14
N TYR A 151 -20.90 -10.33 8.66
CA TYR A 151 -20.73 -11.79 8.59
C TYR A 151 -19.93 -12.38 9.74
N LYS A 152 -19.26 -11.57 10.57
CA LYS A 152 -18.47 -12.04 11.71
C LYS A 152 -19.34 -12.16 12.95
N THR A 153 -19.89 -13.35 13.16
CA THR A 153 -20.78 -13.63 14.31
C THR A 153 -20.03 -14.09 15.54
N ASP A 154 -18.86 -14.72 15.38
CA ASP A 154 -18.08 -15.28 16.51
C ASP A 154 -17.38 -14.18 17.32
N LEU A 155 -16.96 -13.11 16.66
CA LEU A 155 -16.41 -11.92 17.26
C LEU A 155 -17.05 -10.69 16.60
N PRO A 156 -18.22 -10.24 17.03
CA PRO A 156 -18.91 -9.12 16.42
C PRO A 156 -18.16 -7.82 16.68
N LEU A 157 -17.61 -7.24 15.62
CA LEU A 157 -16.97 -5.94 15.64
C LEU A 157 -18.00 -4.90 15.20
N ILE A 158 -18.53 -4.12 16.14
CA ILE A 158 -19.52 -3.07 15.87
C ILE A 158 -18.84 -1.71 15.98
N ASN A 159 -18.91 -0.91 14.90
CA ASN A 159 -18.23 0.39 14.81
C ASN A 159 -16.75 0.31 15.20
N TYR A 160 -16.07 -0.73 14.73
CA TYR A 160 -14.66 -0.95 15.02
C TYR A 160 -13.82 0.14 14.36
N ALA A 161 -13.13 0.93 15.17
CA ALA A 161 -12.19 1.96 14.69
C ALA A 161 -10.91 1.28 14.20
N ILE A 162 -10.71 1.33 12.88
CA ILE A 162 -9.57 0.65 12.24
C ILE A 162 -8.25 1.41 12.35
N GLY A 163 -8.29 2.65 12.90
CA GLY A 163 -7.12 3.50 13.13
C GLY A 163 -6.74 4.38 11.94
N ASP A 164 -7.54 4.38 10.88
CA ASP A 164 -7.33 5.22 9.70
C ASP A 164 -8.36 6.35 9.66
N LYS A 165 -7.99 7.49 9.08
CA LYS A 165 -8.91 8.59 8.74
C LYS A 165 -9.29 8.53 7.27
N GLY A 166 -10.44 9.12 6.94
CA GLY A 166 -10.90 9.21 5.56
C GLY A 166 -11.98 10.25 5.37
N THR A 167 -12.37 10.43 4.12
CA THR A 167 -13.48 11.29 3.74
C THR A 167 -14.54 10.48 3.00
N CYS A 168 -15.80 10.90 3.14
CA CYS A 168 -16.89 10.25 2.43
C CYS A 168 -17.88 11.24 1.85
N GLU A 169 -18.56 10.80 0.80
CA GLU A 169 -19.74 11.44 0.23
C GLU A 169 -20.90 10.45 0.18
N VAL A 170 -22.11 10.97 0.29
CA VAL A 170 -23.33 10.18 0.08
C VAL A 170 -24.04 10.74 -1.14
N ARG A 171 -24.22 9.92 -2.16
CA ARG A 171 -24.91 10.25 -3.41
C ARG A 171 -25.96 9.17 -3.67
N ASP A 172 -27.21 9.58 -3.87
CA ASP A 172 -28.35 8.69 -4.12
C ASP A 172 -28.49 7.57 -3.06
N GLY A 173 -28.20 7.90 -1.79
CA GLY A 173 -28.24 6.95 -0.68
C GLY A 173 -27.06 5.99 -0.58
N VAL A 174 -26.14 6.03 -1.53
CA VAL A 174 -24.90 5.22 -1.53
C VAL A 174 -23.73 6.03 -0.97
N ARG A 175 -22.99 5.42 -0.05
CA ARG A 175 -21.78 6.03 0.51
C ARG A 175 -20.55 5.61 -0.29
N TYR A 176 -19.78 6.60 -0.67
CA TYR A 176 -18.49 6.48 -1.32
C TYR A 176 -17.42 6.99 -0.37
N ILE A 177 -16.32 6.28 -0.23
CA ILE A 177 -15.15 6.75 0.51
C ILE A 177 -14.22 7.42 -0.51
N THR A 178 -14.16 8.73 -0.45
CA THR A 178 -13.44 9.56 -1.43
C THR A 178 -11.95 9.64 -1.16
N SER A 179 -11.53 9.45 0.10
CA SER A 179 -10.11 9.30 0.42
C SER A 179 -9.91 8.40 1.64
N VAL A 180 -8.77 7.74 1.68
CA VAL A 180 -8.25 7.03 2.84
C VAL A 180 -6.87 7.59 3.14
N GLN A 181 -6.71 8.08 4.36
CA GLN A 181 -5.49 8.78 4.75
C GLN A 181 -4.50 7.91 5.56
N GLY A 182 -4.69 6.59 5.70
CA GLY A 182 -3.78 5.68 6.41
C GLY A 182 -3.75 5.84 7.94
N ARG A 183 -2.84 5.17 8.62
CA ARG A 183 -2.84 5.07 10.09
C ARG A 183 -2.37 6.35 10.78
N MET A 184 -3.10 6.74 11.84
CA MET A 184 -2.71 7.81 12.76
C MET A 184 -1.46 7.50 13.61
N ASN A 185 -0.93 6.29 13.52
CA ASN A 185 0.16 5.83 14.37
C ASN A 185 1.56 6.02 13.79
N ASP A 186 1.65 6.42 12.52
CA ASP A 186 2.94 6.73 11.89
C ASP A 186 3.22 8.22 12.10
N PHE A 187 4.05 8.51 13.10
CA PHE A 187 4.39 9.88 13.48
C PHE A 187 5.87 9.97 13.87
N PHE A 188 6.42 11.16 13.64
CA PHE A 188 7.73 11.56 14.11
C PHE A 188 7.59 12.19 15.49
N ARG A 189 8.38 11.73 16.44
CA ARG A 189 8.38 12.20 17.83
C ARG A 189 9.51 13.19 18.05
N TYR A 190 9.22 14.20 18.86
CA TYR A 190 10.21 15.15 19.34
C TYR A 190 10.47 14.95 20.82
N GLU A 191 11.63 15.38 21.30
CA GLU A 191 12.01 15.33 22.71
C GLU A 191 11.02 16.10 23.60
N THR A 192 10.38 17.14 23.05
CA THR A 192 9.33 17.94 23.71
C THR A 192 8.04 17.15 23.97
N GLY A 193 7.90 15.93 23.43
CA GLY A 193 6.67 15.14 23.46
C GLY A 193 5.69 15.49 22.33
N GLU A 194 5.97 16.52 21.53
CA GLU A 194 5.19 16.82 20.34
C GLU A 194 5.36 15.72 19.27
N VAL A 195 4.47 15.73 18.30
CA VAL A 195 4.52 14.81 17.15
C VAL A 195 4.20 15.54 15.85
N THR A 196 4.83 15.12 14.76
CA THR A 196 4.38 15.39 13.38
C THR A 196 3.87 14.08 12.82
N THR A 197 2.63 14.06 12.37
CA THR A 197 2.02 12.88 11.77
C THR A 197 2.54 12.68 10.35
N PHE A 198 2.58 11.44 9.90
CA PHE A 198 2.94 11.15 8.50
C PHE A 198 2.05 11.89 7.50
N PHE A 199 0.80 12.19 7.84
CA PHE A 199 -0.12 12.98 7.01
C PHE A 199 0.36 14.37 6.68
N GLU A 200 1.05 15.00 7.60
CA GLU A 200 1.53 16.37 7.40
C GLU A 200 2.61 16.43 6.33
N ILE A 201 3.34 15.31 6.12
CA ILE A 201 4.39 15.18 5.10
C ILE A 201 3.95 14.38 3.87
N ALA A 202 2.87 13.60 3.96
CA ALA A 202 2.37 12.76 2.87
C ALA A 202 2.18 13.48 1.53
N PRO A 203 1.69 14.75 1.48
CA PRO A 203 1.59 15.48 0.23
C PRO A 203 2.95 15.73 -0.45
N ILE A 204 4.02 15.94 0.33
CA ILE A 204 5.37 16.12 -0.20
C ILE A 204 5.82 14.85 -0.90
N ILE A 205 5.60 13.73 -0.23
CA ILE A 205 6.01 12.40 -0.73
C ILE A 205 5.20 12.01 -1.98
N ALA A 206 3.88 12.24 -1.95
CA ALA A 206 2.98 11.91 -3.05
C ALA A 206 3.26 12.67 -4.35
N HIS A 207 3.84 13.89 -4.25
CA HIS A 207 4.20 14.72 -5.40
C HIS A 207 5.68 14.62 -5.77
N CYS A 208 6.44 13.74 -5.14
CA CYS A 208 7.84 13.54 -5.48
C CYS A 208 7.96 12.51 -6.60
N GLU A 209 8.09 12.98 -7.85
CA GLU A 209 8.24 12.11 -9.02
C GLU A 209 9.66 11.52 -9.15
N ASP A 210 10.63 12.06 -8.39
CA ASP A 210 12.03 11.67 -8.44
C ASP A 210 12.34 10.40 -7.62
N ILE A 211 11.43 9.97 -6.75
CA ILE A 211 11.61 8.82 -5.86
C ILE A 211 10.50 7.79 -6.09
N LEU A 212 10.87 6.55 -6.37
CA LEU A 212 9.95 5.43 -6.58
C LEU A 212 9.50 4.76 -5.28
N GLN A 213 10.41 4.67 -4.32
CA GLN A 213 10.14 4.10 -2.99
C GLN A 213 10.85 4.93 -1.93
N MET A 214 10.20 5.07 -0.77
CA MET A 214 10.77 5.79 0.37
C MET A 214 10.39 5.08 1.66
N ARG A 215 11.35 4.99 2.59
CA ARG A 215 11.13 4.52 3.97
C ARG A 215 11.78 5.48 4.93
N PHE A 216 11.02 5.93 5.93
CA PHE A 216 11.50 6.78 7.00
C PHE A 216 11.84 5.94 8.22
N ILE A 217 13.00 6.17 8.80
CA ILE A 217 13.46 5.53 10.03
C ILE A 217 13.88 6.66 10.96
N GLN A 218 13.09 6.93 11.99
CA GLN A 218 13.50 7.87 13.01
C GLN A 218 14.48 7.20 13.95
N GLU A 219 15.76 7.58 13.87
CA GLU A 219 16.84 7.01 14.71
C GLU A 219 16.86 7.64 16.10
N THR A 220 16.67 8.96 16.14
CA THR A 220 16.65 9.74 17.39
C THR A 220 15.58 10.82 17.32
N TYR A 221 15.41 11.60 18.39
CA TYR A 221 14.53 12.78 18.38
C TYR A 221 15.00 13.92 17.45
N HIS A 222 16.20 13.81 16.89
CA HIS A 222 16.81 14.85 16.05
C HIS A 222 17.24 14.33 14.68
N LYS A 223 17.20 13.00 14.46
CA LYS A 223 17.73 12.39 13.24
C LYS A 223 16.76 11.41 12.61
N ILE A 224 16.60 11.55 11.30
CA ILE A 224 15.83 10.65 10.44
C ILE A 224 16.77 10.10 9.36
N HIS A 225 16.73 8.79 9.18
CA HIS A 225 17.33 8.11 8.05
C HIS A 225 16.25 7.78 7.02
N ILE A 226 16.46 8.18 5.76
CA ILE A 226 15.51 7.94 4.67
C ILE A 226 16.14 7.01 3.63
N GLN A 227 15.59 5.82 3.51
CA GLN A 227 15.93 4.89 2.44
C GLN A 227 15.11 5.24 1.20
N CYS A 228 15.76 5.39 0.05
CA CYS A 228 15.15 5.83 -1.20
C CYS A 228 15.52 4.95 -2.38
N VAL A 229 14.58 4.80 -3.33
CA VAL A 229 14.85 4.26 -4.67
C VAL A 229 14.64 5.39 -5.69
N HIS A 230 15.69 5.73 -6.41
CA HIS A 230 15.67 6.81 -7.39
C HIS A 230 14.84 6.45 -8.63
N ASN A 231 14.00 7.38 -9.09
CA ASN A 231 13.25 7.23 -10.34
C ASN A 231 14.10 7.65 -11.55
N ILE A 232 15.12 6.86 -11.87
CA ILE A 232 16.08 7.16 -12.94
C ILE A 232 15.38 7.40 -14.29
N ALA A 233 14.21 6.81 -14.52
CA ALA A 233 13.51 6.90 -15.79
C ALA A 233 12.81 8.26 -16.01
N GLU A 234 12.37 8.91 -14.95
CA GLU A 234 11.55 10.13 -15.00
C GLU A 234 12.22 11.33 -14.34
N SER A 235 13.11 11.10 -13.37
CA SER A 235 13.83 12.16 -12.69
C SER A 235 14.79 12.89 -13.61
N LYS A 236 14.75 14.21 -13.56
CA LYS A 236 15.69 15.11 -14.21
C LYS A 236 16.75 15.65 -13.24
N LEU A 237 16.61 15.32 -11.97
CA LEU A 237 17.47 15.81 -10.88
C LEU A 237 18.51 14.74 -10.51
N THR A 238 19.67 15.20 -10.09
CA THR A 238 20.66 14.34 -9.43
C THR A 238 20.18 13.93 -8.04
N LYS A 239 20.75 12.88 -7.48
CA LYS A 239 20.40 12.44 -6.11
C LYS A 239 20.61 13.55 -5.09
N GLU A 240 21.68 14.31 -5.21
CA GLU A 240 22.03 15.42 -4.34
C GLU A 240 21.01 16.58 -4.44
N GLU A 241 20.49 16.84 -5.63
CA GLU A 241 19.44 17.84 -5.84
C GLU A 241 18.11 17.38 -5.24
N VAL A 242 17.77 16.10 -5.39
CA VAL A 242 16.58 15.51 -4.77
C VAL A 242 16.68 15.55 -3.24
N GLU A 243 17.81 15.18 -2.66
CA GLU A 243 18.05 15.25 -1.21
C GLU A 243 17.86 16.67 -0.67
N LYS A 244 18.45 17.65 -1.35
CA LYS A 244 18.36 19.06 -0.95
C LYS A 244 16.92 19.57 -0.99
N ASP A 245 16.20 19.30 -2.08
CA ASP A 245 14.81 19.74 -2.26
C ASP A 245 13.89 19.06 -1.24
N MET A 246 14.04 17.74 -1.09
CA MET A 246 13.23 16.96 -0.16
C MET A 246 13.48 17.37 1.31
N THR A 247 14.74 17.54 1.71
CA THR A 247 15.10 17.99 3.05
C THR A 247 14.47 19.36 3.37
N ALA A 248 14.53 20.30 2.42
CA ALA A 248 13.93 21.62 2.60
C ALA A 248 12.41 21.54 2.77
N LYS A 249 11.73 20.75 1.93
CA LYS A 249 10.28 20.56 1.99
C LYS A 249 9.83 19.85 3.28
N LEU A 250 10.53 18.80 3.67
CA LEU A 250 10.23 18.04 4.90
C LEU A 250 10.42 18.91 6.15
N ASN A 251 11.56 19.59 6.26
CA ASN A 251 11.86 20.45 7.42
C ASN A 251 10.93 21.68 7.50
N ALA A 252 10.34 22.12 6.39
CA ALA A 252 9.31 23.14 6.40
C ALA A 252 7.97 22.66 6.98
N LYS A 253 7.75 21.35 7.07
CA LYS A 253 6.53 20.74 7.62
C LYS A 253 6.74 20.16 9.02
N PHE A 254 7.95 19.72 9.34
CA PHE A 254 8.26 19.26 10.68
C PHE A 254 8.17 20.40 11.69
N LYS A 255 7.66 20.11 12.89
CA LYS A 255 7.58 21.10 13.99
C LYS A 255 8.96 21.59 14.45
N HIS A 256 9.91 20.67 14.43
CA HIS A 256 11.32 20.96 14.64
C HIS A 256 12.12 20.26 13.53
N PRO A 257 13.16 20.90 12.99
CA PRO A 257 13.93 20.31 11.91
C PRO A 257 14.66 19.05 12.37
N PHE A 258 14.74 18.06 11.49
CA PHE A 258 15.57 16.88 11.66
C PHE A 258 16.84 16.99 10.84
N GLU A 259 17.91 16.41 11.35
CA GLU A 259 19.02 15.98 10.53
C GLU A 259 18.56 14.79 9.70
N ILE A 260 18.63 14.90 8.37
CA ILE A 260 18.12 13.87 7.46
C ILE A 260 19.28 13.28 6.68
N GLU A 261 19.47 11.97 6.83
CA GLU A 261 20.41 11.19 6.03
C GLU A 261 19.65 10.36 4.99
N TYR A 262 20.22 10.27 3.77
CA TYR A 262 19.65 9.50 2.68
C TYR A 262 20.49 8.29 2.35
N GLU A 263 19.84 7.15 2.16
CA GLU A 263 20.43 5.91 1.65
C GLU A 263 19.75 5.53 0.33
N TRP A 264 20.49 5.63 -0.75
CA TRP A 264 20.01 5.25 -2.07
C TRP A 264 20.21 3.76 -2.33
N MET A 265 19.11 3.08 -2.65
CA MET A 265 19.05 1.65 -2.85
C MET A 265 18.45 1.33 -4.22
N ASP A 266 18.72 0.13 -4.73
CA ASP A 266 18.05 -0.37 -5.95
C ASP A 266 16.61 -0.82 -5.64
N SER A 267 16.37 -1.31 -4.43
CA SER A 267 15.04 -1.65 -3.91
C SER A 267 15.06 -1.62 -2.39
N ILE A 268 13.92 -1.26 -1.76
CA ILE A 268 13.78 -1.32 -0.30
C ILE A 268 13.20 -2.68 0.08
N PRO A 269 13.92 -3.50 0.89
CA PRO A 269 13.43 -4.80 1.29
C PRO A 269 12.20 -4.65 2.23
N PRO A 270 11.18 -5.51 2.09
CA PRO A 270 10.05 -5.53 3.00
C PRO A 270 10.47 -5.94 4.42
N ASP A 271 9.67 -5.56 5.42
CA ASP A 271 9.84 -6.01 6.81
C ASP A 271 9.57 -7.52 6.96
N LYS A 272 9.75 -8.05 8.19
CA LYS A 272 9.50 -9.48 8.51
C LYS A 272 8.06 -9.93 8.19
N ASN A 273 7.12 -9.01 8.08
CA ASN A 273 5.72 -9.28 7.71
C ASN A 273 5.47 -9.10 6.21
N GLY A 274 6.51 -8.81 5.43
CA GLY A 274 6.46 -8.58 4.00
C GLY A 274 5.80 -7.25 3.64
N LYS A 275 5.80 -6.26 4.52
CA LYS A 275 5.30 -4.90 4.27
C LYS A 275 6.45 -3.92 4.28
N LEU A 276 6.34 -2.94 3.41
CA LEU A 276 7.17 -1.75 3.50
C LEU A 276 6.55 -0.86 4.57
N ARG A 277 7.14 -0.79 5.76
CA ARG A 277 6.77 0.23 6.75
C ARG A 277 7.49 1.52 6.38
N MET A 278 6.71 2.55 6.26
CA MET A 278 7.22 3.91 6.16
C MET A 278 7.63 4.41 7.52
#